data_5962e38d654d8685167a90b5b7774682
#
_entry.id   5962e38d654d8685167a90b5b7774682
#
_cell.length_a   1.000
_cell.length_b   1.000
_cell.length_c   1.000
_cell.angle_alpha   90.00
_cell.angle_beta   90.00
_cell.angle_gamma   90.00
#
_symmetry.space_group_name_H-M   'P 1'
#
loop_
_entity.id
_entity.type
_entity.pdbx_description
1 polymer ?
#
loop_
_entity_poly.entity_id
_entity_poly.type
_entity_poly.pdbx_seq_one_letter_code
_entity_poly.pdbx_strand_id
1 'polypeptide(L)'
;MAISKHQFHTISTFLGLLPSSWSSVLTFVLALAVSAVGGHLDAERQASEERNRVLSELALARARVEGVLKATFNSTDGLVHLISLQGGIPPSLFVEMAHLAIGKNPHVRNITVAPDDQVSMVYPLVGNEKALGMRFADYPEQYRTVRLARERQTPILAGPVQLVQGGRALIQRSPVFTPPLHLRDTSHYWGTVSIV
;
A
#
# COMPACT_ATOMS: atom_id res chain seq x y z
N MET A 1 43.81 -2.92 29.52
CA MET A 1 43.60 -4.30 29.98
C MET A 1 44.73 -5.13 29.38
N ALA A 2 45.74 -5.45 30.18
CA ALA A 2 47.01 -6.01 29.72
C ALA A 2 46.84 -7.53 29.53
N ILE A 3 46.91 -7.99 28.29
CA ILE A 3 46.96 -9.42 27.98
C ILE A 3 48.38 -9.90 28.35
N SER A 4 48.41 -10.82 29.29
CA SER A 4 49.61 -11.36 29.93
C SER A 4 50.58 -11.94 28.89
N LYS A 5 51.81 -11.44 28.90
CA LYS A 5 52.96 -11.95 28.11
C LYS A 5 53.28 -13.45 28.32
N HIS A 6 52.65 -14.11 29.28
CA HIS A 6 52.89 -15.53 29.60
C HIS A 6 52.19 -16.53 28.65
N GLN A 7 51.19 -16.14 27.91
CA GLN A 7 50.51 -17.06 27.00
C GLN A 7 51.21 -17.24 25.64
N PHE A 8 52.03 -16.28 25.24
CA PHE A 8 52.75 -16.38 23.96
C PHE A 8 53.95 -17.32 24.02
N HIS A 9 54.56 -17.55 25.20
CA HIS A 9 55.68 -18.44 25.34
C HIS A 9 55.33 -19.94 25.28
N THR A 10 54.10 -20.30 25.64
CA THR A 10 53.66 -21.71 25.66
C THR A 10 53.33 -22.23 24.29
N ILE A 11 52.87 -21.37 23.37
CA ILE A 11 52.53 -21.74 22.01
C ILE A 11 53.80 -21.91 21.15
N SER A 12 54.82 -21.10 21.39
CA SER A 12 56.09 -21.20 20.65
C SER A 12 56.91 -22.46 20.99
N THR A 13 56.77 -22.98 22.21
CA THR A 13 57.52 -24.19 22.65
C THR A 13 56.87 -25.48 22.11
N PHE A 14 55.56 -25.49 21.84
CA PHE A 14 54.87 -26.65 21.26
C PHE A 14 55.12 -26.82 19.74
N LEU A 15 55.32 -25.69 19.06
CA LEU A 15 55.65 -25.72 17.60
C LEU A 15 57.08 -26.13 17.31
N GLY A 16 57.99 -26.06 18.26
CA GLY A 16 59.41 -26.45 18.10
C GLY A 16 59.66 -27.95 18.25
N LEU A 17 58.70 -28.75 18.70
CA LEU A 17 58.85 -30.19 18.89
C LEU A 17 58.37 -31.04 17.69
N LEU A 18 57.77 -30.40 16.70
CA LEU A 18 57.33 -31.13 15.47
C LEU A 18 58.46 -31.08 14.42
N PRO A 19 58.75 -32.22 13.72
CA PRO A 19 59.73 -32.20 12.62
C PRO A 19 59.27 -31.14 11.59
N SER A 20 60.24 -30.44 11.01
CA SER A 20 60.00 -29.23 10.19
C SER A 20 58.99 -29.43 9.05
N SER A 21 58.82 -30.65 8.57
CA SER A 21 57.82 -31.06 7.56
C SER A 21 56.38 -31.04 8.10
N TRP A 22 56.19 -31.38 9.40
CA TRP A 22 54.84 -31.40 10.03
C TRP A 22 54.33 -30.02 10.40
N SER A 23 55.22 -29.11 10.81
CA SER A 23 54.88 -27.73 11.07
C SER A 23 54.40 -27.00 9.81
N SER A 24 55.03 -27.27 8.66
CA SER A 24 54.61 -26.70 7.35
C SER A 24 53.27 -27.23 6.90
N VAL A 25 53.00 -28.52 7.10
CA VAL A 25 51.70 -29.12 6.79
C VAL A 25 50.60 -28.54 7.69
N LEU A 26 50.88 -28.37 8.99
CA LEU A 26 49.88 -27.80 9.92
C LEU A 26 49.53 -26.35 9.56
N THR A 27 50.54 -25.50 9.26
CA THR A 27 50.29 -24.12 8.82
C THR A 27 49.51 -24.06 7.49
N PHE A 28 49.78 -24.94 6.56
CA PHE A 28 49.05 -25.00 5.31
C PHE A 28 47.57 -25.41 5.52
N VAL A 29 47.34 -26.44 6.31
CA VAL A 29 45.96 -26.87 6.67
C VAL A 29 45.18 -25.76 7.41
N LEU A 30 45.85 -25.06 8.34
CA LEU A 30 45.23 -23.96 9.04
C LEU A 30 44.87 -22.80 8.11
N ALA A 31 45.77 -22.45 7.18
CA ALA A 31 45.53 -21.43 6.17
C ALA A 31 44.37 -21.82 5.23
N LEU A 32 44.27 -23.06 4.83
CA LEU A 32 43.16 -23.57 4.03
C LEU A 32 41.84 -23.51 4.82
N ALA A 33 41.86 -23.90 6.09
CA ALA A 33 40.65 -23.83 6.95
C ALA A 33 40.16 -22.38 7.14
N VAL A 34 41.09 -21.45 7.39
CA VAL A 34 40.73 -20.02 7.50
C VAL A 34 40.16 -19.46 6.19
N SER A 35 40.79 -19.84 5.04
CA SER A 35 40.30 -19.42 3.72
C SER A 35 38.92 -20.01 3.41
N ALA A 36 38.67 -21.26 3.74
CA ALA A 36 37.37 -21.90 3.55
C ALA A 36 36.28 -21.28 4.40
N VAL A 37 36.56 -20.99 5.69
CA VAL A 37 35.63 -20.31 6.60
C VAL A 37 35.39 -18.89 6.11
N GLY A 38 36.42 -18.14 5.72
CA GLY A 38 36.29 -16.80 5.18
C GLY A 38 35.40 -16.77 3.92
N GLY A 39 35.64 -17.66 2.97
CA GLY A 39 34.86 -17.80 1.75
C GLY A 39 33.38 -18.16 2.02
N HIS A 40 33.13 -19.00 3.03
CA HIS A 40 31.76 -19.38 3.40
C HIS A 40 31.02 -18.19 4.04
N LEU A 41 31.68 -17.46 4.93
CA LEU A 41 31.11 -16.26 5.57
C LEU A 41 30.85 -15.13 4.55
N ASP A 42 31.73 -14.96 3.58
CA ASP A 42 31.54 -13.96 2.51
C ASP A 42 30.39 -14.34 1.58
N ALA A 43 30.23 -15.62 1.23
CA ALA A 43 29.12 -16.10 0.44
C ALA A 43 27.75 -15.89 1.15
N GLU A 44 27.69 -16.17 2.46
CA GLU A 44 26.48 -15.92 3.26
C GLU A 44 26.16 -14.42 3.39
N ARG A 45 27.18 -13.58 3.54
CA ARG A 45 27.02 -12.13 3.56
C ARG A 45 26.48 -11.61 2.24
N GLN A 46 27.07 -12.01 1.12
CA GLN A 46 26.61 -11.59 -0.21
C GLN A 46 25.17 -12.03 -0.48
N ALA A 47 24.82 -13.26 -0.14
CA ALA A 47 23.45 -13.75 -0.29
C ALA A 47 22.45 -12.97 0.58
N SER A 48 22.83 -12.60 1.81
CA SER A 48 22.00 -11.81 2.70
C SER A 48 21.87 -10.35 2.24
N GLU A 49 22.93 -9.76 1.73
CA GLU A 49 22.92 -8.39 1.18
C GLU A 49 22.04 -8.30 -0.07
N GLU A 50 22.13 -9.26 -0.98
CA GLU A 50 21.29 -9.30 -2.17
C GLU A 50 19.81 -9.49 -1.80
N ARG A 51 19.51 -10.38 -0.87
CA ARG A 51 18.15 -10.56 -0.34
C ARG A 51 17.62 -9.29 0.29
N ASN A 52 18.40 -8.60 1.11
CA ASN A 52 18.03 -7.36 1.75
C ASN A 52 17.80 -6.23 0.72
N ARG A 53 18.61 -6.19 -0.32
CA ARG A 53 18.45 -5.26 -1.44
C ARG A 53 17.11 -5.49 -2.15
N VAL A 54 16.80 -6.70 -2.53
CA VAL A 54 15.53 -7.06 -3.18
C VAL A 54 14.34 -6.72 -2.27
N LEU A 55 14.44 -7.05 -0.99
CA LEU A 55 13.38 -6.73 -0.02
C LEU A 55 13.19 -5.20 0.13
N SER A 56 14.26 -4.42 0.13
CA SER A 56 14.18 -2.96 0.21
C SER A 56 13.59 -2.36 -1.07
N GLU A 57 13.94 -2.86 -2.25
CA GLU A 57 13.35 -2.42 -3.52
C GLU A 57 11.85 -2.73 -3.59
N LEU A 58 11.45 -3.92 -3.15
CA LEU A 58 10.03 -4.28 -3.04
C LEU A 58 9.28 -3.41 -2.04
N ALA A 59 9.87 -3.12 -0.88
CA ALA A 59 9.28 -2.24 0.13
C ALA A 59 9.09 -0.81 -0.40
N LEU A 60 10.06 -0.29 -1.15
CA LEU A 60 9.97 1.02 -1.80
C LEU A 60 8.90 1.05 -2.90
N ALA A 61 8.83 0.01 -3.74
CA ALA A 61 7.80 -0.10 -4.76
C ALA A 61 6.40 -0.16 -4.14
N ARG A 62 6.23 -0.97 -3.10
CA ARG A 62 5.00 -1.04 -2.32
C ARG A 62 4.61 0.31 -1.72
N ALA A 63 5.54 0.98 -1.05
CA ALA A 63 5.29 2.28 -0.42
C ALA A 63 4.88 3.35 -1.44
N ARG A 64 5.46 3.33 -2.66
CA ARG A 64 5.05 4.22 -3.75
C ARG A 64 3.62 3.96 -4.19
N VAL A 65 3.25 2.70 -4.43
CA VAL A 65 1.89 2.34 -4.84
C VAL A 65 0.89 2.71 -3.76
N GLU A 66 1.15 2.37 -2.50
CA GLU A 66 0.30 2.73 -1.36
C GLU A 66 0.17 4.26 -1.21
N GLY A 67 1.26 5.00 -1.39
CA GLY A 67 1.27 6.46 -1.34
C GLY A 67 0.41 7.10 -2.42
N VAL A 68 0.55 6.65 -3.67
CA VAL A 68 -0.25 7.14 -4.80
C VAL A 68 -1.74 6.83 -4.60
N LEU A 69 -2.07 5.59 -4.22
CA LEU A 69 -3.46 5.20 -3.95
C LEU A 69 -4.06 6.03 -2.83
N LYS A 70 -3.35 6.20 -1.72
CA LYS A 70 -3.82 6.99 -0.58
C LYS A 70 -4.04 8.45 -0.94
N ALA A 71 -3.11 9.07 -1.66
CA ALA A 71 -3.24 10.45 -2.11
C ALA A 71 -4.44 10.63 -3.06
N THR A 72 -4.61 9.69 -3.99
CA THR A 72 -5.73 9.67 -4.93
C THR A 72 -7.07 9.57 -4.18
N PHE A 73 -7.16 8.65 -3.24
CA PHE A 73 -8.41 8.40 -2.52
C PHE A 73 -8.78 9.54 -1.56
N ASN A 74 -7.81 10.14 -0.89
CA ASN A 74 -8.05 11.30 -0.03
C ASN A 74 -8.49 12.54 -0.81
N SER A 75 -8.33 12.56 -2.13
CA SER A 75 -8.76 13.70 -2.95
C SER A 75 -10.28 13.91 -2.96
N THR A 76 -11.06 12.91 -2.57
CA THR A 76 -12.53 12.99 -2.46
C THR A 76 -13.02 13.27 -1.04
N ASP A 77 -12.16 13.33 -0.04
CA ASP A 77 -12.56 13.54 1.37
C ASP A 77 -13.28 14.88 1.57
N GLY A 78 -12.79 15.93 0.91
CA GLY A 78 -13.44 17.24 0.95
C GLY A 78 -14.88 17.20 0.39
N LEU A 79 -15.10 16.42 -0.68
CA LEU A 79 -16.41 16.22 -1.28
C LEU A 79 -17.35 15.45 -0.32
N VAL A 80 -16.85 14.37 0.30
CA VAL A 80 -17.57 13.58 1.29
C VAL A 80 -18.00 14.45 2.48
N HIS A 81 -17.06 15.24 3.03
CA HIS A 81 -17.34 16.12 4.16
C HIS A 81 -18.38 17.21 3.82
N LEU A 82 -18.26 17.82 2.65
CA LEU A 82 -19.21 18.84 2.21
C LEU A 82 -20.63 18.29 2.08
N ILE A 83 -20.76 17.12 1.41
CA ILE A 83 -22.07 16.45 1.28
C ILE A 83 -22.61 16.06 2.66
N SER A 84 -21.76 15.55 3.53
CA SER A 84 -22.15 15.21 4.91
C SER A 84 -22.74 16.40 5.65
N LEU A 85 -22.11 17.57 5.58
CA LEU A 85 -22.55 18.77 6.29
C LEU A 85 -23.81 19.39 5.69
N GLN A 86 -23.96 19.38 4.37
CA GLN A 86 -25.03 20.06 3.65
C GLN A 86 -26.23 19.16 3.32
N GLY A 87 -26.07 17.84 3.46
CA GLY A 87 -27.08 16.86 3.03
C GLY A 87 -27.19 16.71 1.52
N GLY A 88 -26.21 17.22 0.76
CA GLY A 88 -26.15 17.17 -0.69
C GLY A 88 -25.08 18.08 -1.27
N ILE A 89 -25.03 18.18 -2.60
CA ILE A 89 -24.12 19.07 -3.31
C ILE A 89 -24.76 19.59 -4.60
N PRO A 90 -24.66 20.90 -4.90
CA PRO A 90 -25.09 21.46 -6.17
C PRO A 90 -24.22 20.88 -7.32
N PRO A 91 -24.84 20.63 -8.51
CA PRO A 91 -24.11 20.06 -9.65
C PRO A 91 -22.89 20.88 -10.10
N SER A 92 -22.98 22.21 -10.08
CA SER A 92 -21.84 23.08 -10.43
C SER A 92 -20.65 22.90 -9.49
N LEU A 93 -20.92 22.86 -8.19
CA LEU A 93 -19.88 22.69 -7.17
C LEU A 93 -19.28 21.27 -7.23
N PHE A 94 -20.10 20.24 -7.49
CA PHE A 94 -19.61 18.89 -7.73
C PHE A 94 -18.61 18.85 -8.89
N VAL A 95 -18.98 19.45 -10.04
CA VAL A 95 -18.11 19.49 -11.23
C VAL A 95 -16.79 20.18 -10.92
N GLU A 96 -16.82 21.32 -10.22
CA GLU A 96 -15.61 22.05 -9.86
C GLU A 96 -14.68 21.24 -8.94
N MET A 97 -15.25 20.67 -7.88
CA MET A 97 -14.48 19.84 -6.92
C MET A 97 -13.91 18.57 -7.58
N ALA A 98 -14.71 17.89 -8.40
CA ALA A 98 -14.29 16.69 -9.11
C ALA A 98 -13.22 17.02 -10.17
N HIS A 99 -13.35 18.14 -10.87
CA HIS A 99 -12.32 18.63 -11.81
C HIS A 99 -10.97 18.86 -11.10
N LEU A 100 -10.99 19.53 -9.95
CA LEU A 100 -9.77 19.78 -9.16
C LEU A 100 -9.16 18.49 -8.63
N ALA A 101 -9.98 17.53 -8.19
CA ALA A 101 -9.52 16.24 -7.69
C ALA A 101 -8.87 15.39 -8.79
N ILE A 102 -9.49 15.31 -9.97
CA ILE A 102 -8.96 14.57 -11.13
C ILE A 102 -7.73 15.26 -11.70
N GLY A 103 -7.72 16.58 -11.79
CA GLY A 103 -6.56 17.35 -12.32
C GLY A 103 -5.25 17.09 -11.57
N LYS A 104 -5.33 16.73 -10.28
CA LYS A 104 -4.19 16.32 -9.46
C LYS A 104 -3.83 14.84 -9.57
N ASN A 105 -4.71 14.02 -10.14
CA ASN A 105 -4.60 12.56 -10.15
C ASN A 105 -4.91 12.00 -11.55
N PRO A 106 -3.94 11.95 -12.46
CA PRO A 106 -4.15 11.55 -13.86
C PRO A 106 -4.60 10.09 -14.04
N HIS A 107 -4.52 9.28 -12.98
CA HIS A 107 -4.97 7.88 -13.00
C HIS A 107 -6.45 7.71 -12.63
N VAL A 108 -7.11 8.79 -12.21
CA VAL A 108 -8.54 8.78 -11.90
C VAL A 108 -9.35 8.88 -13.18
N ARG A 109 -10.20 7.90 -13.41
CA ARG A 109 -11.11 7.88 -14.56
C ARG A 109 -12.31 8.79 -14.36
N ASN A 110 -12.98 8.67 -13.22
CA ASN A 110 -14.14 9.48 -12.86
C ASN A 110 -14.37 9.49 -11.35
N ILE A 111 -15.19 10.46 -10.93
CA ILE A 111 -15.77 10.56 -9.60
C ILE A 111 -17.29 10.54 -9.77
N THR A 112 -17.98 9.76 -8.92
CA THR A 112 -19.44 9.67 -8.92
C THR A 112 -19.99 9.98 -7.54
N VAL A 113 -21.21 10.53 -7.52
CA VAL A 113 -22.01 10.77 -6.32
C VAL A 113 -23.33 10.04 -6.48
N ALA A 114 -23.68 9.23 -5.50
CA ALA A 114 -24.82 8.33 -5.52
C ALA A 114 -25.65 8.45 -4.23
N PRO A 115 -26.55 9.45 -4.12
CA PRO A 115 -27.53 9.48 -3.05
C PRO A 115 -28.41 8.22 -3.15
N ASP A 116 -28.78 7.64 -2.03
CA ASP A 116 -29.61 6.43 -1.93
C ASP A 116 -29.14 5.29 -2.84
N ASP A 117 -27.80 5.18 -3.02
CA ASP A 117 -27.13 4.16 -3.84
C ASP A 117 -27.47 4.22 -5.33
N GLN A 118 -27.98 5.35 -5.83
CA GLN A 118 -28.19 5.62 -7.26
C GLN A 118 -27.29 6.77 -7.73
N VAL A 119 -26.50 6.52 -8.77
CA VAL A 119 -25.57 7.52 -9.31
C VAL A 119 -26.35 8.68 -9.92
N SER A 120 -26.29 9.83 -9.29
CA SER A 120 -26.95 11.07 -9.74
C SER A 120 -26.02 11.99 -10.51
N MET A 121 -24.71 11.93 -10.23
CA MET A 121 -23.70 12.76 -10.88
C MET A 121 -22.42 11.96 -11.15
N VAL A 122 -21.78 12.23 -12.29
CA VAL A 122 -20.49 11.65 -12.67
C VAL A 122 -19.62 12.71 -13.36
N TYR A 123 -18.36 12.77 -13.03
CA TYR A 123 -17.40 13.65 -13.66
C TYR A 123 -16.08 12.93 -13.97
N PRO A 124 -15.49 13.08 -15.19
CA PRO A 124 -16.13 13.69 -16.36
C PRO A 124 -17.30 12.82 -16.88
N LEU A 125 -18.31 13.45 -17.47
CA LEU A 125 -19.44 12.74 -18.04
C LEU A 125 -19.04 11.99 -19.32
N VAL A 126 -18.23 12.63 -20.16
CA VAL A 126 -17.76 12.07 -21.44
C VAL A 126 -17.02 10.75 -21.20
N GLY A 127 -17.49 9.67 -21.81
CA GLY A 127 -16.96 8.32 -21.67
C GLY A 127 -17.40 7.59 -20.39
N ASN A 128 -18.27 8.20 -19.58
CA ASN A 128 -18.82 7.63 -18.34
C ASN A 128 -20.36 7.74 -18.26
N GLU A 129 -21.01 8.03 -19.38
CA GLU A 129 -22.47 8.26 -19.46
C GLU A 129 -23.28 7.09 -18.92
N LYS A 130 -22.81 5.84 -19.16
CA LYS A 130 -23.46 4.62 -18.68
C LYS A 130 -23.49 4.47 -17.16
N ALA A 131 -22.64 5.22 -16.45
CA ALA A 131 -22.64 5.22 -14.99
C ALA A 131 -23.76 6.10 -14.43
N LEU A 132 -24.20 7.12 -15.17
CA LEU A 132 -25.26 8.02 -14.74
C LEU A 132 -26.60 7.25 -14.65
N GLY A 133 -27.29 7.41 -13.53
CA GLY A 133 -28.54 6.72 -13.25
C GLY A 133 -28.41 5.26 -12.78
N MET A 134 -27.18 4.72 -12.74
CA MET A 134 -26.94 3.34 -12.30
C MET A 134 -27.34 3.18 -10.82
N ARG A 135 -28.15 2.17 -10.56
CA ARG A 135 -28.51 1.74 -9.20
C ARG A 135 -27.57 0.61 -8.79
N PHE A 136 -26.84 0.76 -7.68
CA PHE A 136 -25.90 -0.28 -7.26
C PHE A 136 -26.59 -1.60 -6.94
N ALA A 137 -27.85 -1.57 -6.49
CA ALA A 137 -28.62 -2.78 -6.21
C ALA A 137 -28.81 -3.70 -7.44
N ASP A 138 -28.77 -3.16 -8.65
CA ASP A 138 -28.90 -3.93 -9.90
C ASP A 138 -27.59 -4.65 -10.29
N TYR A 139 -26.48 -4.37 -9.56
CA TYR A 139 -25.13 -4.92 -9.80
C TYR A 139 -24.59 -5.57 -8.53
N PRO A 140 -24.92 -6.85 -8.24
CA PRO A 140 -24.61 -7.51 -6.96
C PRO A 140 -23.13 -7.44 -6.55
N GLU A 141 -22.22 -7.60 -7.49
CA GLU A 141 -20.77 -7.51 -7.30
C GLU A 141 -20.36 -6.12 -6.76
N GLN A 142 -20.91 -5.06 -7.33
CA GLN A 142 -20.61 -3.70 -6.93
C GLN A 142 -21.35 -3.31 -5.64
N TYR A 143 -22.60 -3.76 -5.49
CA TYR A 143 -23.43 -3.47 -4.34
C TYR A 143 -22.85 -4.05 -3.03
N ARG A 144 -22.20 -5.22 -3.11
CA ARG A 144 -21.54 -5.81 -1.94
C ARG A 144 -20.55 -4.85 -1.27
N THR A 145 -19.75 -4.12 -2.07
CA THR A 145 -18.76 -3.18 -1.52
C THR A 145 -19.38 -1.87 -1.03
N VAL A 146 -20.45 -1.42 -1.65
CA VAL A 146 -21.25 -0.27 -1.15
C VAL A 146 -21.85 -0.60 0.21
N ARG A 147 -22.50 -1.76 0.37
CA ARG A 147 -23.03 -2.22 1.65
C ARG A 147 -21.94 -2.31 2.71
N LEU A 148 -20.81 -2.91 2.36
CA LEU A 148 -19.69 -3.06 3.30
C LEU A 148 -19.15 -1.70 3.76
N ALA A 149 -19.05 -0.72 2.86
CA ALA A 149 -18.65 0.64 3.21
C ALA A 149 -19.66 1.29 4.17
N ARG A 150 -20.96 1.14 3.88
CA ARG A 150 -22.04 1.62 4.75
C ARG A 150 -22.03 0.98 6.13
N GLU A 151 -21.91 -0.37 6.20
CA GLU A 151 -21.90 -1.12 7.45
C GLU A 151 -20.69 -0.79 8.34
N ARG A 152 -19.51 -0.61 7.72
CA ARG A 152 -18.27 -0.27 8.42
C ARG A 152 -18.09 1.23 8.67
N GLN A 153 -18.92 2.05 8.06
CA GLN A 153 -18.81 3.53 8.08
C GLN A 153 -17.42 4.03 7.68
N THR A 154 -16.76 3.32 6.77
CA THR A 154 -15.39 3.63 6.32
C THR A 154 -15.26 3.39 4.81
N PRO A 155 -14.37 4.14 4.13
CA PRO A 155 -14.09 3.90 2.72
C PRO A 155 -13.60 2.46 2.48
N ILE A 156 -14.12 1.83 1.42
CA ILE A 156 -13.75 0.48 1.00
C ILE A 156 -13.17 0.52 -0.42
N LEU A 157 -11.98 -0.03 -0.57
CA LEU A 157 -11.36 -0.26 -1.87
C LEU A 157 -11.84 -1.60 -2.44
N ALA A 158 -12.40 -1.55 -3.63
CA ALA A 158 -12.87 -2.71 -4.38
C ALA A 158 -12.10 -2.88 -5.68
N GLY A 159 -11.92 -4.11 -6.08
CA GLY A 159 -11.41 -4.38 -7.41
C GLY A 159 -10.17 -5.25 -7.52
N PRO A 160 -9.69 -5.39 -8.76
CA PRO A 160 -10.23 -4.75 -9.97
C PRO A 160 -11.61 -5.30 -10.37
N VAL A 161 -12.60 -4.41 -10.54
CA VAL A 161 -13.98 -4.74 -10.95
C VAL A 161 -14.26 -4.36 -12.40
N GLN A 162 -15.19 -5.07 -13.03
CA GLN A 162 -15.67 -4.73 -14.36
C GLN A 162 -16.59 -3.50 -14.29
N LEU A 163 -16.29 -2.49 -15.10
CA LEU A 163 -17.07 -1.25 -15.14
C LEU A 163 -18.20 -1.36 -16.17
N VAL A 164 -19.36 -0.73 -15.88
CA VAL A 164 -20.50 -0.65 -16.82
C VAL A 164 -20.16 0.14 -18.09
N GLN A 165 -19.24 1.09 -17.98
CA GLN A 165 -18.72 1.86 -19.11
C GLN A 165 -17.53 1.18 -19.83
N GLY A 166 -17.21 -0.06 -19.47
CA GLY A 166 -16.13 -0.87 -20.04
C GLY A 166 -14.79 -0.70 -19.34
N GLY A 167 -13.98 -1.77 -19.42
CA GLY A 167 -12.69 -1.86 -18.74
C GLY A 167 -12.78 -2.34 -17.30
N ARG A 168 -11.62 -2.48 -16.66
CA ARG A 168 -11.49 -2.88 -15.25
C ARG A 168 -10.77 -1.78 -14.46
N ALA A 169 -11.21 -1.52 -13.24
CA ALA A 169 -10.60 -0.53 -12.39
C ALA A 169 -10.69 -0.90 -10.90
N LEU A 170 -9.88 -0.23 -10.12
CA LEU A 170 -10.07 -0.14 -8.68
C LEU A 170 -11.08 0.97 -8.40
N ILE A 171 -11.97 0.75 -7.45
CA ILE A 171 -12.97 1.72 -7.02
C ILE A 171 -12.88 1.89 -5.52
N GLN A 172 -12.69 3.12 -5.03
CA GLN A 172 -12.97 3.41 -3.64
C GLN A 172 -14.41 3.87 -3.48
N ARG A 173 -15.10 3.27 -2.53
CA ARG A 173 -16.46 3.59 -2.11
C ARG A 173 -16.40 4.27 -0.75
N SER A 174 -16.68 5.56 -0.70
CA SER A 174 -16.71 6.36 0.53
C SER A 174 -18.16 6.59 0.92
N PRO A 175 -18.64 6.00 2.04
CA PRO A 175 -20.00 6.18 2.50
C PRO A 175 -20.14 7.59 3.08
N VAL A 176 -21.27 8.23 2.80
CA VAL A 176 -21.59 9.55 3.32
C VAL A 176 -22.72 9.43 4.33
N PHE A 177 -22.50 10.02 5.48
CA PHE A 177 -23.51 10.11 6.55
C PHE A 177 -23.75 11.57 6.88
N THR A 178 -25.01 11.96 6.99
CA THR A 178 -25.38 13.28 7.49
C THR A 178 -25.46 13.27 9.00
N PRO A 179 -25.10 14.37 9.68
CA PRO A 179 -25.22 14.46 11.13
C PRO A 179 -26.68 14.33 11.55
N PRO A 180 -26.96 13.84 12.76
CA PRO A 180 -28.30 13.75 13.27
C PRO A 180 -28.90 15.16 13.46
N LEU A 181 -30.19 15.33 13.15
CA LEU A 181 -30.92 16.57 13.34
C LEU A 181 -31.09 16.94 14.83
N HIS A 182 -31.09 15.91 15.68
CA HIS A 182 -31.20 16.09 17.16
C HIS A 182 -30.13 15.21 17.85
N LEU A 183 -29.70 15.61 19.04
CA LEU A 183 -28.66 14.95 19.85
C LEU A 183 -28.96 13.49 20.21
N ARG A 184 -30.19 13.01 20.05
CA ARG A 184 -30.61 11.63 20.32
C ARG A 184 -30.75 10.78 19.07
N ASP A 185 -30.64 11.37 17.89
CA ASP A 185 -30.79 10.66 16.63
C ASP A 185 -29.43 10.04 16.21
N THR A 186 -29.50 9.00 15.41
CA THR A 186 -28.31 8.43 14.76
C THR A 186 -28.03 9.18 13.46
N SER A 187 -26.77 9.20 13.04
CA SER A 187 -26.39 9.70 11.73
C SER A 187 -27.13 8.94 10.63
N HIS A 188 -27.64 9.67 9.66
CA HIS A 188 -28.39 9.07 8.53
C HIS A 188 -27.44 8.78 7.36
N TYR A 189 -27.53 7.57 6.80
CA TYR A 189 -26.81 7.24 5.57
C TYR A 189 -27.41 7.99 4.39
N TRP A 190 -26.62 8.85 3.76
CA TRP A 190 -27.03 9.66 2.63
C TRP A 190 -26.79 8.98 1.29
N GLY A 191 -25.71 8.19 1.19
CA GLY A 191 -25.29 7.55 -0.05
C GLY A 191 -23.78 7.34 -0.14
N THR A 192 -23.26 7.28 -1.34
CA THR A 192 -21.85 6.94 -1.60
C THR A 192 -21.20 7.92 -2.59
N VAL A 193 -19.98 8.35 -2.28
CA VAL A 193 -19.06 8.95 -3.23
C VAL A 193 -18.09 7.86 -3.71
N SER A 194 -17.87 7.76 -5.03
CA SER A 194 -16.91 6.78 -5.55
C SER A 194 -15.88 7.45 -6.43
N ILE A 195 -14.63 6.98 -6.33
CA ILE A 195 -13.52 7.35 -7.21
C ILE A 195 -13.03 6.09 -7.93
N VAL A 196 -12.85 6.20 -9.26
CA VAL A 196 -12.52 5.10 -10.17
C VAL A 196 -11.21 5.37 -10.88
#